data_49a7d9dc7bcdf96a9090de988bbd27ab
#
_entry.id   49a7d9dc7bcdf96a9090de988bbd27ab
#
_cell.length_a   1.000
_cell.length_b   1.000
_cell.length_c   1.000
_cell.angle_alpha   90.00
_cell.angle_beta   90.00
_cell.angle_gamma   90.00
#
_symmetry.space_group_name_H-M   'P 1'
#
loop_
_entity.id
_entity.type
_entity.pdbx_description
1 polymer ?
#
loop_
_entity_poly.entity_id
_entity_poly.type
_entity_poly.pdbx_seq_one_letter_code
_entity_poly.pdbx_strand_id
1 'polypeptide(L)'
;MTPPHRTVFLIDVDNTLIDNDRIQQDLKDHLERDYGLASRVRYWEILEDLFDELGYRDYLGALQRYLVEHPRQVELLAMSSFLIDYPFAKRLFPGSLELVKRMRASGPTVILSDGDVVFQPRKVERAGLWNAVDGHVLIYIHKEEALDDVERRYPADHYVLVDDKLRILTAVKQFWGDRVTTVFARQGSYALDAKAISALPPADVTIERIGDLLDRDLGKLQEAAPLPSNLKAAQ
;
A
#
# COMPACT_ATOMS: atom_id res chain seq x y z
N MET A 1 -25.40 -2.92 -16.02
CA MET A 1 -23.96 -3.29 -15.91
C MET A 1 -23.18 -2.21 -16.63
N THR A 2 -22.24 -1.57 -15.97
CA THR A 2 -21.32 -0.62 -16.61
C THR A 2 -20.46 -1.40 -17.61
N PRO A 3 -20.22 -0.89 -18.83
CA PRO A 3 -19.33 -1.55 -19.75
C PRO A 3 -17.90 -1.60 -19.14
N PRO A 4 -17.12 -2.64 -19.44
CA PRO A 4 -15.76 -2.74 -18.90
C PRO A 4 -14.90 -1.55 -19.39
N HIS A 5 -14.05 -1.06 -18.50
CA HIS A 5 -13.02 -0.07 -18.87
C HIS A 5 -11.91 -0.78 -19.65
N ARG A 6 -11.31 -0.11 -20.62
CA ARG A 6 -10.16 -0.68 -21.33
C ARG A 6 -9.03 -0.98 -20.34
N THR A 7 -8.71 -0.03 -19.47
CA THR A 7 -7.68 -0.19 -18.44
C THR A 7 -8.11 0.47 -17.14
N VAL A 8 -7.82 -0.20 -16.01
CA VAL A 8 -7.95 0.33 -14.65
C VAL A 8 -6.57 0.35 -13.99
N PHE A 9 -6.21 1.48 -13.41
CA PHE A 9 -4.99 1.64 -12.63
C PHE A 9 -5.28 1.40 -11.16
N LEU A 10 -4.56 0.47 -10.55
CA LEU A 10 -4.62 0.13 -9.13
C LEU A 10 -3.30 0.54 -8.49
N ILE A 11 -3.34 1.32 -7.42
CA ILE A 11 -2.12 1.83 -6.78
C ILE A 11 -2.18 1.57 -5.29
N ASP A 12 -1.13 0.95 -4.76
CA ASP A 12 -0.91 0.82 -3.33
C ASP A 12 -0.53 2.17 -2.69
N VAL A 13 -0.61 2.25 -1.37
CA VAL A 13 -0.36 3.48 -0.59
C VAL A 13 0.98 3.42 0.13
N ASP A 14 1.14 2.43 1.02
CA ASP A 14 2.24 2.38 1.97
C ASP A 14 3.55 1.98 1.29
N ASN A 15 4.58 2.83 1.41
CA ASN A 15 5.85 2.71 0.69
C ASN A 15 5.75 2.72 -0.85
N THR A 16 4.54 2.95 -1.38
CA THR A 16 4.30 3.16 -2.81
C THR A 16 4.06 4.64 -3.13
N LEU A 17 3.02 5.23 -2.54
CA LEU A 17 2.70 6.67 -2.67
C LEU A 17 3.15 7.48 -1.45
N ILE A 18 3.21 6.87 -0.27
CA ILE A 18 3.55 7.47 1.02
C ILE A 18 4.76 6.74 1.62
N ASP A 19 5.73 7.47 2.13
CA ASP A 19 6.86 6.96 2.93
C ASP A 19 6.37 6.48 4.30
N ASN A 20 5.87 5.25 4.34
CA ASN A 20 5.33 4.64 5.56
C ASN A 20 6.42 4.27 6.56
N ASP A 21 7.62 3.93 6.09
CA ASP A 21 8.76 3.67 6.97
C ASP A 21 9.13 4.93 7.79
N ARG A 22 9.05 6.10 7.16
CA ARG A 22 9.27 7.37 7.86
C ARG A 22 8.15 7.67 8.86
N ILE A 23 6.89 7.35 8.52
CA ILE A 23 5.77 7.49 9.48
C ILE A 23 6.01 6.61 10.70
N GLN A 24 6.42 5.36 10.51
CA GLN A 24 6.76 4.45 11.60
C GLN A 24 7.92 4.98 12.46
N GLN A 25 8.94 5.56 11.83
CA GLN A 25 10.06 6.14 12.57
C GLN A 25 9.60 7.37 13.38
N ASP A 26 8.80 8.26 12.80
CA ASP A 26 8.26 9.42 13.52
C ASP A 26 7.37 9.00 14.71
N LEU A 27 6.65 7.88 14.58
CA LEU A 27 5.86 7.30 15.65
C LEU A 27 6.76 6.77 16.78
N LYS A 28 7.83 6.05 16.43
CA LYS A 28 8.83 5.58 17.41
C LYS A 28 9.46 6.74 18.16
N ASP A 29 9.87 7.77 17.44
CA ASP A 29 10.51 8.95 18.00
C ASP A 29 9.55 9.72 18.94
N HIS A 30 8.27 9.81 18.56
CA HIS A 30 7.22 10.43 19.39
C HIS A 30 6.99 9.63 20.69
N LEU A 31 6.83 8.30 20.56
CA LEU A 31 6.65 7.43 21.73
C LEU A 31 7.83 7.53 22.70
N GLU A 32 9.06 7.48 22.19
CA GLU A 32 10.24 7.56 23.04
C GLU A 32 10.38 8.91 23.72
N ARG A 33 10.18 10.00 22.99
CA ARG A 33 10.31 11.37 23.50
C ARG A 33 9.27 11.69 24.56
N ASP A 34 8.02 11.31 24.34
CA ASP A 34 6.90 11.78 25.16
C ASP A 34 6.50 10.75 26.26
N TYR A 35 6.82 9.47 26.05
CA TYR A 35 6.44 8.39 26.96
C TYR A 35 7.63 7.50 27.43
N GLY A 36 8.81 7.74 26.88
CA GLY A 36 10.03 7.03 27.23
C GLY A 36 10.27 5.73 26.44
N LEU A 37 11.52 5.26 26.47
CA LEU A 37 11.98 4.09 25.73
C LEU A 37 11.18 2.82 26.03
N ALA A 38 10.85 2.59 27.31
CA ALA A 38 10.12 1.39 27.72
C ALA A 38 8.72 1.33 27.07
N SER A 39 8.01 2.47 27.01
CA SER A 39 6.70 2.58 26.36
C SER A 39 6.80 2.35 24.86
N ARG A 40 7.82 2.92 24.20
CA ARG A 40 8.07 2.67 22.77
C ARG A 40 8.30 1.18 22.49
N VAL A 41 9.18 0.54 23.27
CA VAL A 41 9.50 -0.88 23.08
C VAL A 41 8.25 -1.73 23.28
N ARG A 42 7.50 -1.53 24.39
CA ARG A 42 6.30 -2.34 24.67
C ARG A 42 5.19 -2.14 23.65
N TYR A 43 4.93 -0.89 23.23
CA TYR A 43 3.95 -0.62 22.17
C TYR A 43 4.32 -1.33 20.87
N TRP A 44 5.62 -1.34 20.52
CA TRP A 44 6.08 -1.97 19.29
C TRP A 44 5.98 -3.49 19.34
N GLU A 45 6.29 -4.11 20.47
CA GLU A 45 6.06 -5.56 20.70
C GLU A 45 4.58 -5.91 20.49
N ILE A 46 3.66 -5.15 21.11
CA ILE A 46 2.21 -5.36 20.94
C ILE A 46 1.79 -5.22 19.46
N LEU A 47 2.37 -4.26 18.75
CA LEU A 47 2.05 -4.04 17.33
C LEU A 47 2.53 -5.20 16.45
N GLU A 48 3.71 -5.79 16.74
CA GLU A 48 4.19 -6.98 16.03
C GLU A 48 3.38 -8.22 16.39
N ASP A 49 3.03 -8.42 17.67
CA ASP A 49 2.14 -9.52 18.10
C ASP A 49 0.78 -9.43 17.37
N LEU A 50 0.23 -8.22 17.23
CA LEU A 50 -1.00 -8.00 16.48
C LEU A 50 -0.84 -8.27 14.99
N PHE A 51 0.30 -7.91 14.42
CA PHE A 51 0.59 -8.20 13.01
C PHE A 51 0.64 -9.71 12.76
N ASP A 52 1.25 -10.48 13.66
CA ASP A 52 1.30 -11.95 13.56
C ASP A 52 -0.08 -12.59 13.72
N GLU A 53 -0.95 -11.99 14.54
CA GLU A 53 -2.32 -12.46 14.77
C GLU A 53 -3.28 -12.11 13.61
N LEU A 54 -3.22 -10.86 13.10
CA LEU A 54 -4.22 -10.28 12.21
C LEU A 54 -3.79 -10.21 10.74
N GLY A 55 -2.48 -10.31 10.48
CA GLY A 55 -1.90 -10.17 9.15
C GLY A 55 -1.72 -8.72 8.66
N TYR A 56 -2.10 -7.73 9.47
CA TYR A 56 -1.87 -6.30 9.21
C TYR A 56 -1.48 -5.55 10.48
N ARG A 57 -0.88 -4.35 10.33
CA ARG A 57 -0.46 -3.52 11.47
C ARG A 57 -1.62 -2.69 11.99
N ASP A 58 -2.20 -3.12 13.11
CA ASP A 58 -3.27 -2.40 13.81
C ASP A 58 -2.68 -1.43 14.84
N TYR A 59 -2.35 -0.22 14.40
CA TYR A 59 -1.78 0.84 15.25
C TYR A 59 -2.70 1.27 16.37
N LEU A 60 -4.00 1.35 16.12
CA LEU A 60 -4.99 1.76 17.12
C LEU A 60 -5.31 0.62 18.08
N GLY A 61 -5.38 -0.61 17.60
CA GLY A 61 -5.51 -1.81 18.43
C GLY A 61 -4.31 -2.02 19.34
N ALA A 62 -3.10 -1.75 18.86
CA ALA A 62 -1.89 -1.78 19.69
C ALA A 62 -1.96 -0.75 20.82
N LEU A 63 -2.45 0.47 20.53
CA LEU A 63 -2.66 1.48 21.55
C LEU A 63 -3.71 1.05 22.58
N GLN A 64 -4.79 0.41 22.13
CA GLN A 64 -5.82 -0.10 23.01
C GLN A 64 -5.30 -1.24 23.91
N ARG A 65 -4.53 -2.18 23.38
CA ARG A 65 -3.89 -3.24 24.19
C ARG A 65 -2.90 -2.66 25.18
N TYR A 66 -2.09 -1.69 24.76
CA TYR A 66 -1.16 -1.00 25.65
C TYR A 66 -1.90 -0.32 26.83
N LEU A 67 -3.02 0.36 26.56
CA LEU A 67 -3.83 1.00 27.60
C LEU A 67 -4.43 -0.03 28.60
N VAL A 68 -4.81 -1.21 28.13
CA VAL A 68 -5.29 -2.29 29.02
C VAL A 68 -4.20 -2.75 29.99
N GLU A 69 -2.95 -2.85 29.54
CA GLU A 69 -1.81 -3.18 30.38
C GLU A 69 -1.41 -2.03 31.33
N HIS A 70 -1.69 -0.77 30.94
CA HIS A 70 -1.28 0.45 31.64
C HIS A 70 -2.48 1.39 31.88
N PRO A 71 -3.50 0.98 32.63
CA PRO A 71 -4.80 1.68 32.69
C PRO A 71 -4.77 3.07 33.37
N ARG A 72 -3.63 3.46 33.93
CA ARG A 72 -3.43 4.77 34.56
C ARG A 72 -2.69 5.78 33.69
N GLN A 73 -2.27 5.37 32.50
CA GLN A 73 -1.55 6.26 31.57
C GLN A 73 -2.55 6.99 30.65
N VAL A 74 -3.24 7.99 31.20
CA VAL A 74 -4.23 8.78 30.46
C VAL A 74 -3.62 9.61 29.33
N GLU A 75 -2.31 9.87 29.36
CA GLU A 75 -1.56 10.58 28.33
C GLU A 75 -1.60 9.84 26.98
N LEU A 76 -1.86 8.54 26.99
CA LEU A 76 -2.03 7.76 25.75
C LEU A 76 -3.21 8.21 24.87
N LEU A 77 -4.15 9.00 25.41
CA LEU A 77 -5.19 9.64 24.59
C LEU A 77 -4.59 10.61 23.56
N ALA A 78 -3.49 11.30 23.91
CA ALA A 78 -2.79 12.17 22.98
C ALA A 78 -2.13 11.38 21.84
N MET A 79 -1.77 10.12 22.09
CA MET A 79 -1.20 9.22 21.10
C MET A 79 -2.18 8.87 19.99
N SER A 80 -3.45 8.65 20.30
CA SER A 80 -4.48 8.42 19.28
C SER A 80 -4.63 9.63 18.35
N SER A 81 -4.59 10.84 18.93
CA SER A 81 -4.61 12.08 18.15
C SER A 81 -3.37 12.22 17.26
N PHE A 82 -2.18 11.88 17.76
CA PHE A 82 -0.97 11.87 16.95
C PHE A 82 -1.12 10.94 15.75
N LEU A 83 -1.62 9.72 15.94
CA LEU A 83 -1.82 8.76 14.85
C LEU A 83 -2.83 9.26 13.83
N ILE A 84 -4.03 9.67 14.30
CA ILE A 84 -5.15 10.05 13.43
C ILE A 84 -4.88 11.38 12.72
N ASP A 85 -4.21 12.32 13.39
CA ASP A 85 -3.96 13.68 12.89
C ASP A 85 -2.56 13.88 12.30
N TYR A 86 -1.79 12.80 12.16
CA TYR A 86 -0.46 12.85 11.55
C TYR A 86 -0.49 13.56 10.18
N PRO A 87 0.51 14.39 9.85
CA PRO A 87 0.55 15.16 8.61
C PRO A 87 0.97 14.29 7.40
N PHE A 88 0.17 13.30 7.04
CA PHE A 88 0.47 12.30 6.00
C PHE A 88 0.85 12.90 4.64
N ALA A 89 0.28 14.06 4.29
CA ALA A 89 0.63 14.76 3.05
C ALA A 89 2.12 15.13 2.96
N LYS A 90 2.81 15.32 4.11
CA LYS A 90 4.24 15.59 4.15
C LYS A 90 5.11 14.34 3.93
N ARG A 91 4.49 13.18 3.86
CA ARG A 91 5.14 11.89 3.64
C ARG A 91 4.85 11.29 2.26
N LEU A 92 4.14 12.01 1.40
CA LEU A 92 4.02 11.62 0.00
C LEU A 92 5.41 11.59 -0.65
N PHE A 93 5.69 10.52 -1.39
CA PHE A 93 6.88 10.50 -2.24
C PHE A 93 6.75 11.54 -3.36
N PRO A 94 7.86 12.12 -3.82
CA PRO A 94 7.86 13.08 -4.92
C PRO A 94 7.18 12.50 -6.17
N GLY A 95 6.27 13.25 -6.76
CA GLY A 95 5.53 12.85 -7.95
C GLY A 95 4.26 12.03 -7.72
N SER A 96 3.96 11.60 -6.48
CA SER A 96 2.79 10.74 -6.19
C SER A 96 1.47 11.33 -6.66
N LEU A 97 1.13 12.55 -6.26
CA LEU A 97 -0.14 13.18 -6.67
C LEU A 97 -0.18 13.50 -8.17
N GLU A 98 0.95 13.88 -8.74
CA GLU A 98 1.06 14.16 -10.16
C GLU A 98 0.85 12.90 -10.99
N LEU A 99 1.44 11.77 -10.57
CA LEU A 99 1.22 10.47 -11.21
C LEU A 99 -0.24 10.04 -11.14
N VAL A 100 -0.87 10.12 -9.96
CA VAL A 100 -2.30 9.81 -9.80
C VAL A 100 -3.15 10.64 -10.76
N LYS A 101 -2.90 11.94 -10.85
CA LYS A 101 -3.59 12.83 -11.79
C LYS A 101 -3.39 12.40 -13.24
N ARG A 102 -2.17 12.02 -13.62
CA ARG A 102 -1.84 11.55 -14.97
C ARG A 102 -2.51 10.22 -15.29
N MET A 103 -2.51 9.26 -14.36
CA MET A 103 -3.21 7.98 -14.53
C MET A 103 -4.71 8.18 -14.71
N ARG A 104 -5.33 9.07 -13.92
CA ARG A 104 -6.75 9.40 -14.06
C ARG A 104 -7.11 9.99 -15.43
N ALA A 105 -6.21 10.73 -16.05
CA ALA A 105 -6.41 11.22 -17.42
C ALA A 105 -6.38 10.10 -18.46
N SER A 106 -5.80 8.94 -18.12
CA SER A 106 -5.66 7.77 -19.00
C SER A 106 -6.70 6.67 -18.72
N GLY A 107 -7.32 6.66 -17.52
CA GLY A 107 -8.33 5.68 -17.14
C GLY A 107 -8.72 5.78 -15.66
N PRO A 108 -9.73 5.01 -15.22
CA PRO A 108 -10.07 4.91 -13.80
C PRO A 108 -8.85 4.53 -12.98
N THR A 109 -8.63 5.29 -11.90
CA THR A 109 -7.50 5.11 -11.00
C THR A 109 -8.03 4.91 -9.59
N VAL A 110 -7.66 3.80 -8.98
CA VAL A 110 -8.19 3.31 -7.71
C VAL A 110 -7.04 3.10 -6.74
N ILE A 111 -7.16 3.63 -5.54
CA ILE A 111 -6.31 3.22 -4.42
C ILE A 111 -6.73 1.80 -4.02
N LEU A 112 -5.77 0.88 -3.98
CA LEU A 112 -5.95 -0.50 -3.54
C LEU A 112 -4.91 -0.80 -2.45
N SER A 113 -5.34 -0.81 -1.19
CA SER A 113 -4.43 -0.89 -0.05
C SER A 113 -4.85 -1.94 0.96
N ASP A 114 -3.87 -2.49 1.68
CA ASP A 114 -4.11 -3.25 2.90
C ASP A 114 -4.26 -2.30 4.10
N GLY A 115 -5.06 -2.67 5.08
CA GLY A 115 -5.16 -1.91 6.33
C GLY A 115 -6.48 -2.08 7.06
N ASP A 116 -6.56 -1.44 8.22
CA ASP A 116 -7.76 -1.40 9.05
C ASP A 116 -8.78 -0.37 8.54
N VAL A 117 -10.00 -0.43 9.12
CA VAL A 117 -11.14 0.40 8.69
C VAL A 117 -11.11 1.85 9.21
N VAL A 118 -10.17 2.22 10.05
CA VAL A 118 -10.09 3.55 10.68
C VAL A 118 -8.83 4.29 10.25
N PHE A 119 -7.66 3.70 10.50
CA PHE A 119 -6.38 4.38 10.32
C PHE A 119 -6.02 4.51 8.83
N GLN A 120 -6.20 3.44 8.05
CA GLN A 120 -5.82 3.47 6.62
C GLN A 120 -6.69 4.43 5.79
N PRO A 121 -8.05 4.46 5.91
CA PRO A 121 -8.86 5.49 5.25
C PRO A 121 -8.47 6.91 5.67
N ARG A 122 -8.18 7.13 6.95
CA ARG A 122 -7.76 8.42 7.48
C ARG A 122 -6.41 8.87 6.91
N LYS A 123 -5.46 7.95 6.77
CA LYS A 123 -4.18 8.20 6.10
C LYS A 123 -4.39 8.64 4.66
N VAL A 124 -5.17 7.90 3.89
CA VAL A 124 -5.48 8.19 2.48
C VAL A 124 -6.16 9.57 2.34
N GLU A 125 -7.13 9.87 3.20
CA GLU A 125 -7.84 11.16 3.21
C GLU A 125 -6.90 12.32 3.51
N ARG A 126 -6.15 12.24 4.61
CA ARG A 126 -5.25 13.32 5.06
C ARG A 126 -4.00 13.50 4.20
N ALA A 127 -3.64 12.48 3.44
CA ALA A 127 -2.61 12.60 2.40
C ALA A 127 -3.11 13.35 1.15
N GLY A 128 -4.43 13.59 1.02
CA GLY A 128 -5.05 14.16 -0.18
C GLY A 128 -5.29 13.15 -1.30
N LEU A 129 -4.93 11.89 -1.09
CA LEU A 129 -5.09 10.82 -2.08
C LEU A 129 -6.56 10.49 -2.34
N TRP A 130 -7.43 10.56 -1.32
CA TRP A 130 -8.86 10.35 -1.46
C TRP A 130 -9.47 11.26 -2.54
N ASN A 131 -9.18 12.54 -2.46
CA ASN A 131 -9.66 13.52 -3.45
C ASN A 131 -8.94 13.34 -4.79
N ALA A 132 -7.65 12.95 -4.78
CA ALA A 132 -6.90 12.74 -6.00
C ALA A 132 -7.48 11.63 -6.88
N VAL A 133 -8.15 10.63 -6.28
CA VAL A 133 -8.82 9.53 -6.99
C VAL A 133 -10.35 9.64 -7.01
N ASP A 134 -10.94 10.81 -6.67
CA ASP A 134 -12.40 11.04 -6.58
C ASP A 134 -13.13 10.00 -5.70
N GLY A 135 -12.52 9.58 -4.59
CA GLY A 135 -13.07 8.61 -3.67
C GLY A 135 -13.00 7.15 -4.14
N HIS A 136 -12.34 6.87 -5.25
CA HIS A 136 -12.09 5.50 -5.71
C HIS A 136 -11.03 4.84 -4.81
N VAL A 137 -11.43 4.38 -3.63
CA VAL A 137 -10.55 3.79 -2.61
C VAL A 137 -11.11 2.45 -2.18
N LEU A 138 -10.28 1.42 -2.25
CA LEU A 138 -10.53 0.08 -1.74
C LEU A 138 -9.47 -0.26 -0.70
N ILE A 139 -9.93 -0.64 0.48
CA ILE A 139 -9.08 -1.07 1.59
C ILE A 139 -9.56 -2.43 2.04
N TYR A 140 -8.65 -3.40 2.07
CA TYR A 140 -8.89 -4.77 2.50
C TYR A 140 -7.87 -5.16 3.57
N ILE A 141 -8.07 -6.24 4.27
CA ILE A 141 -7.07 -6.81 5.17
C ILE A 141 -5.97 -7.46 4.33
N HIS A 142 -6.38 -8.22 3.30
CA HIS A 142 -5.50 -8.85 2.30
C HIS A 142 -6.07 -8.57 0.91
N LYS A 143 -5.56 -7.54 0.25
CA LYS A 143 -6.08 -7.08 -1.04
C LYS A 143 -5.92 -8.11 -2.15
N GLU A 144 -4.88 -8.95 -2.08
CA GLU A 144 -4.65 -10.04 -3.02
C GLU A 144 -5.71 -11.16 -2.93
N GLU A 145 -6.48 -11.23 -1.83
CA GLU A 145 -7.57 -12.19 -1.65
C GLU A 145 -8.94 -11.62 -2.06
N ALA A 146 -9.01 -10.32 -2.38
CA ALA A 146 -10.24 -9.61 -2.71
C ALA A 146 -10.33 -9.18 -4.19
N LEU A 147 -9.57 -9.83 -5.07
CA LEU A 147 -9.46 -9.44 -6.48
C LEU A 147 -10.75 -9.62 -7.26
N ASP A 148 -11.59 -10.56 -6.89
CA ASP A 148 -12.94 -10.77 -7.43
C ASP A 148 -13.87 -9.58 -7.11
N ASP A 149 -13.76 -9.01 -5.90
CA ASP A 149 -14.48 -7.79 -5.52
C ASP A 149 -13.96 -6.56 -6.27
N VAL A 150 -12.64 -6.44 -6.45
CA VAL A 150 -12.03 -5.40 -7.27
C VAL A 150 -12.57 -5.48 -8.70
N GLU A 151 -12.57 -6.66 -9.33
CA GLU A 151 -13.04 -6.86 -10.68
C GLU A 151 -14.55 -6.56 -10.83
N ARG A 152 -15.35 -6.92 -9.84
CA ARG A 152 -16.79 -6.62 -9.84
C ARG A 152 -17.06 -5.12 -9.75
N ARG A 153 -16.29 -4.36 -8.97
CA ARG A 153 -16.44 -2.92 -8.80
C ARG A 153 -15.86 -2.10 -9.95
N TYR A 154 -14.76 -2.57 -10.49
CA TYR A 154 -14.01 -1.91 -11.56
C TYR A 154 -13.71 -2.90 -12.69
N PRO A 155 -14.75 -3.35 -13.43
CA PRO A 155 -14.54 -4.30 -14.54
C PRO A 155 -13.67 -3.67 -15.62
N ALA A 156 -12.62 -4.39 -16.04
CA ALA A 156 -11.67 -3.92 -17.04
C ALA A 156 -11.17 -5.06 -17.92
N ASP A 157 -10.77 -4.72 -19.14
CA ASP A 157 -10.05 -5.63 -20.03
C ASP A 157 -8.63 -5.87 -19.51
N HIS A 158 -8.02 -4.83 -18.93
CA HIS A 158 -6.66 -4.85 -18.43
C HIS A 158 -6.52 -4.03 -17.13
N TYR A 159 -5.64 -4.49 -16.23
CA TYR A 159 -5.27 -3.80 -14.99
C TYR A 159 -3.80 -3.41 -15.02
N VAL A 160 -3.45 -2.31 -14.40
CA VAL A 160 -2.07 -1.95 -14.06
C VAL A 160 -2.00 -1.83 -12.55
N LEU A 161 -1.22 -2.67 -11.88
CA LEU A 161 -1.05 -2.61 -10.42
C LEU A 161 0.36 -2.14 -10.08
N VAL A 162 0.45 -1.06 -9.29
CA VAL A 162 1.70 -0.52 -8.73
C VAL A 162 1.75 -0.81 -7.25
N ASP A 163 2.81 -1.48 -6.78
CA ASP A 163 2.97 -1.92 -5.38
C ASP A 163 4.46 -2.03 -5.01
N ASP A 164 4.81 -1.85 -3.72
CA ASP A 164 6.16 -2.05 -3.19
C ASP A 164 6.41 -3.50 -2.73
N LYS A 165 5.36 -4.33 -2.66
CA LYS A 165 5.43 -5.73 -2.20
C LYS A 165 5.39 -6.69 -3.38
N LEU A 166 6.54 -7.20 -3.79
CA LEU A 166 6.64 -8.15 -4.91
C LEU A 166 5.77 -9.41 -4.68
N ARG A 167 5.55 -9.83 -3.42
CA ARG A 167 4.65 -10.94 -3.07
C ARG A 167 3.22 -10.67 -3.53
N ILE A 168 2.71 -9.47 -3.31
CA ILE A 168 1.36 -9.08 -3.75
C ILE A 168 1.27 -9.04 -5.27
N LEU A 169 2.26 -8.43 -5.92
CA LEU A 169 2.33 -8.39 -7.39
C LEU A 169 2.35 -9.80 -7.99
N THR A 170 3.08 -10.73 -7.37
CA THR A 170 3.12 -12.13 -7.79
C THR A 170 1.75 -12.80 -7.64
N ALA A 171 1.08 -12.65 -6.51
CA ALA A 171 -0.25 -13.22 -6.28
C ALA A 171 -1.30 -12.66 -7.27
N VAL A 172 -1.29 -11.36 -7.50
CA VAL A 172 -2.18 -10.69 -8.46
C VAL A 172 -1.90 -11.14 -9.90
N LYS A 173 -0.62 -11.33 -10.27
CA LYS A 173 -0.23 -11.87 -11.58
C LYS A 173 -0.70 -13.31 -11.77
N GLN A 174 -0.66 -14.12 -10.72
CA GLN A 174 -1.20 -15.49 -10.76
C GLN A 174 -2.72 -15.51 -10.98
N PHE A 175 -3.45 -14.55 -10.39
CA PHE A 175 -4.90 -14.49 -10.50
C PHE A 175 -5.37 -13.93 -11.86
N TRP A 176 -4.82 -12.83 -12.33
CA TRP A 176 -5.24 -12.16 -13.56
C TRP A 176 -4.44 -12.51 -14.81
N GLY A 177 -3.28 -13.15 -14.66
CA GLY A 177 -2.43 -13.55 -15.79
C GLY A 177 -2.01 -12.37 -16.67
N ASP A 178 -2.29 -12.49 -17.97
CA ASP A 178 -1.96 -11.46 -18.96
C ASP A 178 -2.89 -10.23 -18.89
N ARG A 179 -3.96 -10.29 -18.09
CA ARG A 179 -4.87 -9.17 -17.85
C ARG A 179 -4.32 -8.14 -16.86
N VAL A 180 -3.12 -8.34 -16.31
CA VAL A 180 -2.48 -7.36 -15.44
C VAL A 180 -1.04 -7.11 -15.84
N THR A 181 -0.65 -5.84 -15.83
CA THR A 181 0.74 -5.39 -15.80
C THR A 181 1.11 -5.04 -14.37
N THR A 182 2.08 -5.74 -13.83
CA THR A 182 2.61 -5.51 -12.48
C THR A 182 3.78 -4.54 -12.52
N VAL A 183 3.73 -3.51 -11.68
CA VAL A 183 4.77 -2.49 -11.56
C VAL A 183 5.31 -2.51 -10.14
N PHE A 184 6.56 -2.92 -9.99
CA PHE A 184 7.24 -3.00 -8.71
C PHE A 184 7.97 -1.69 -8.43
N ALA A 185 7.52 -0.96 -7.39
CA ALA A 185 8.17 0.25 -6.90
C ALA A 185 9.21 -0.14 -5.83
N ARG A 186 10.51 -0.03 -6.14
CA ARG A 186 11.61 -0.38 -5.22
C ARG A 186 11.84 0.69 -4.16
N GLN A 187 10.78 1.02 -3.42
CA GLN A 187 10.75 1.98 -2.33
C GLN A 187 10.36 1.29 -1.03
N GLY A 188 10.89 1.81 0.10
CA GLY A 188 10.57 1.27 1.41
C GLY A 188 11.23 -0.07 1.73
N SER A 189 11.09 -0.49 2.99
CA SER A 189 11.81 -1.62 3.56
C SER A 189 11.48 -2.96 2.91
N TYR A 190 10.23 -3.21 2.53
CA TYR A 190 9.83 -4.45 1.88
C TYR A 190 10.45 -4.62 0.50
N ALA A 191 10.50 -3.55 -0.28
CA ALA A 191 11.07 -3.56 -1.63
C ALA A 191 12.61 -3.62 -1.64
N LEU A 192 13.25 -3.38 -0.51
CA LEU A 192 14.71 -3.43 -0.35
C LEU A 192 15.20 -4.71 0.34
N ASP A 193 14.30 -5.58 0.79
CA ASP A 193 14.66 -6.90 1.35
C ASP A 193 15.06 -7.86 0.22
N ALA A 194 16.36 -7.90 -0.05
CA ALA A 194 16.94 -8.73 -1.12
C ALA A 194 16.61 -10.23 -0.97
N LYS A 195 16.44 -10.73 0.26
CA LYS A 195 16.12 -12.14 0.52
C LYS A 195 14.68 -12.46 0.13
N ALA A 196 13.73 -11.59 0.51
CA ALA A 196 12.33 -11.75 0.16
C ALA A 196 12.12 -11.61 -1.36
N ILE A 197 12.81 -10.66 -2.00
CA ILE A 197 12.69 -10.41 -3.45
C ILE A 197 13.26 -11.56 -4.27
N SER A 198 14.43 -12.09 -3.90
CA SER A 198 15.12 -13.13 -4.69
C SER A 198 14.35 -14.46 -4.79
N ALA A 199 13.40 -14.70 -3.91
CA ALA A 199 12.57 -15.90 -3.88
C ALA A 199 11.32 -15.81 -4.81
N LEU A 200 11.05 -14.64 -5.39
CA LEU A 200 9.83 -14.36 -6.14
C LEU A 200 10.15 -14.06 -7.63
N PRO A 201 9.21 -14.35 -8.55
CA PRO A 201 9.37 -13.95 -9.94
C PRO A 201 9.40 -12.40 -10.05
N PRO A 202 10.12 -11.86 -11.04
CA PRO A 202 10.15 -10.42 -11.26
C PRO A 202 8.77 -9.91 -11.70
N ALA A 203 8.46 -8.66 -11.36
CA ALA A 203 7.31 -7.96 -11.91
C ALA A 203 7.55 -7.63 -13.41
N ASP A 204 6.47 -7.34 -14.14
CA ASP A 204 6.56 -6.98 -15.57
C ASP A 204 7.39 -5.69 -15.76
N VAL A 205 7.28 -4.76 -14.83
CA VAL A 205 8.02 -3.50 -14.80
C VAL A 205 8.58 -3.26 -13.40
N THR A 206 9.81 -2.79 -13.33
CA THR A 206 10.44 -2.31 -12.09
C THR A 206 10.83 -0.85 -12.22
N ILE A 207 10.59 -0.08 -11.16
CA ILE A 207 10.97 1.33 -11.03
C ILE A 207 11.66 1.55 -9.70
N GLU A 208 12.59 2.50 -9.63
CA GLU A 208 13.27 2.83 -8.38
C GLU A 208 12.44 3.78 -7.51
N ARG A 209 11.67 4.67 -8.13
CA ARG A 209 10.81 5.65 -7.46
C ARG A 209 9.48 5.76 -8.18
N ILE A 210 8.42 6.01 -7.43
CA ILE A 210 7.09 6.19 -8.01
C ILE A 210 7.06 7.30 -9.08
N GLY A 211 7.83 8.38 -8.89
CA GLY A 211 7.98 9.47 -9.84
C GLY A 211 8.54 9.06 -11.19
N ASP A 212 9.28 7.94 -11.29
CA ASP A 212 9.85 7.45 -12.55
C ASP A 212 8.74 7.08 -13.58
N LEU A 213 7.51 6.81 -13.08
CA LEU A 213 6.36 6.58 -13.96
C LEU A 213 5.87 7.84 -14.68
N LEU A 214 6.25 9.03 -14.23
CA LEU A 214 5.91 10.28 -14.90
C LEU A 214 6.59 10.41 -16.28
N ASP A 215 7.75 9.79 -16.42
CA ASP A 215 8.52 9.82 -17.68
C ASP A 215 8.20 8.63 -18.60
N ARG A 216 7.37 7.67 -18.13
CA ARG A 216 6.99 6.49 -18.91
C ARG A 216 5.69 6.72 -19.68
N ASP A 217 5.58 6.07 -20.82
CA ASP A 217 4.32 5.98 -21.56
C ASP A 217 3.37 5.02 -20.86
N LEU A 218 2.31 5.55 -20.25
CA LEU A 218 1.29 4.74 -19.58
C LEU A 218 0.51 3.84 -20.54
N GLY A 219 0.44 4.20 -21.83
CA GLY A 219 -0.17 3.36 -22.87
C GLY A 219 0.57 2.03 -23.04
N LYS A 220 1.89 2.04 -22.92
CA LYS A 220 2.71 0.82 -23.00
C LYS A 220 2.56 -0.10 -21.80
N LEU A 221 2.13 0.41 -20.65
CA LEU A 221 1.78 -0.44 -19.49
C LEU A 221 0.47 -1.21 -19.72
N GLN A 222 -0.33 -0.80 -20.70
CA GLN A 222 -1.59 -1.47 -21.07
C GLN A 222 -1.37 -2.57 -22.10
N GLU A 223 -0.19 -2.62 -22.72
CA GLU A 223 0.23 -3.65 -23.66
C GLU A 223 1.08 -4.67 -22.91
N ALA A 224 0.41 -5.65 -22.23
CA ALA A 224 1.11 -6.68 -21.49
C ALA A 224 2.15 -7.37 -22.37
N ALA A 225 3.42 -7.29 -21.99
CA ALA A 225 4.45 -8.13 -22.59
C ALA A 225 4.11 -9.59 -22.25
N PRO A 226 3.98 -10.50 -23.23
CA PRO A 226 3.80 -11.91 -22.94
C PRO A 226 5.00 -12.39 -22.13
N LEU A 227 4.76 -13.12 -21.03
CA LEU A 227 5.81 -13.81 -20.27
C LEU A 227 6.69 -14.59 -21.25
N PRO A 228 8.03 -14.53 -21.12
CA PRO A 228 8.89 -15.35 -21.95
C PRO A 228 8.47 -16.81 -21.81
N SER A 229 8.26 -17.47 -22.93
CA SER A 229 7.69 -18.81 -23.08
C SER A 229 8.46 -19.95 -22.35
N ASN A 230 9.52 -19.64 -21.62
CA ASN A 230 10.38 -20.59 -20.94
C ASN A 230 9.88 -21.05 -19.56
N LEU A 231 8.76 -20.52 -19.04
CA LEU A 231 8.17 -20.93 -17.76
C LEU A 231 6.96 -21.89 -17.91
N LYS A 232 6.56 -22.23 -19.14
CA LYS A 232 5.48 -23.21 -19.40
C LYS A 232 5.92 -24.69 -19.38
N ALA A 233 7.17 -24.98 -19.09
CA ALA A 233 7.73 -26.34 -19.17
C ALA A 233 8.16 -26.94 -17.81
N ALA A 234 7.55 -26.51 -16.71
CA ALA A 234 7.77 -27.11 -15.39
C ALA A 234 6.41 -27.35 -14.70
N GLN A 235 5.60 -28.24 -15.26
CA GLN A 235 4.54 -28.96 -14.57
C GLN A 235 4.72 -30.44 -14.78
#